data_22619c06154edcf55023129c149372b3
#
_entry.id   22619c06154edcf55023129c149372b3
#
_cell.length_a   1.000
_cell.length_b   1.000
_cell.length_c   1.000
_cell.angle_alpha   90.00
_cell.angle_beta   90.00
_cell.angle_gamma   90.00
#
_symmetry.space_group_name_H-M   'P 1'
#
loop_
_entity.id
_entity.type
_entity.pdbx_description
1 polymer ?
#
loop_
_entity_poly.entity_id
_entity_poly.type
_entity_poly.pdbx_seq_one_letter_code
_entity_poly.pdbx_strand_id
1 'polypeptide(L)'
;MENLIFSLNVTVPVFLLMMLGLFFKKIGWIEEDFAAKMNKFVFVVPLPVLVFNDLASVDIRSVWDSRFVLFCAAVTVLSIGISSVISLIWKDKAIKGEFIQASYRSSAALLGIAIIQNVYGTAHIAPLMIIGSVPIYNIMAVIVLSLFGPGESKLDKEMLVSTGKGILKNPIILGIAAGILWSLLRIPMPPVMEKTVTSVAAMATPMGLMAMGATFDIKKAFSKVRPALLAAFMKLIGYCVLFLPLAVKMGFRKEELVAILVMLGSATTVSCFVMAKNMKHEGILTSSVVMLTTLFSAFSLTGWLYILKNMGML
;
A
#
# COMPACT_ATOMS: atom_id res chain seq x y z
N MET A 1 -26.26 -0.57 3.90
CA MET A 1 -25.95 -2.00 3.70
C MET A 1 -25.13 -2.24 2.44
N GLU A 2 -25.44 -1.62 1.32
CA GLU A 2 -24.73 -1.81 0.04
C GLU A 2 -23.20 -1.56 0.14
N ASN A 3 -22.77 -0.47 0.77
CA ASN A 3 -21.34 -0.17 0.96
C ASN A 3 -20.61 -1.23 1.80
N LEU A 4 -21.28 -1.83 2.78
CA LEU A 4 -20.68 -2.90 3.59
C LEU A 4 -20.54 -4.18 2.77
N ILE A 5 -21.58 -4.57 2.03
CA ILE A 5 -21.55 -5.75 1.14
C ILE A 5 -20.46 -5.56 0.08
N PHE A 6 -20.39 -4.38 -0.53
CA PHE A 6 -19.33 -4.05 -1.49
C PHE A 6 -17.95 -4.18 -0.86
N SER A 7 -17.71 -3.56 0.31
CA SER A 7 -16.43 -3.62 1.00
C SER A 7 -16.05 -5.06 1.37
N LEU A 8 -17.00 -5.89 1.78
CA LEU A 8 -16.77 -7.31 2.05
C LEU A 8 -16.42 -8.07 0.77
N ASN A 9 -17.10 -7.81 -0.34
CA ASN A 9 -16.80 -8.45 -1.62
C ASN A 9 -15.36 -8.15 -2.11
N VAL A 10 -14.80 -7.02 -1.73
CA VAL A 10 -13.42 -6.66 -2.07
C VAL A 10 -12.41 -7.22 -1.06
N THR A 11 -12.75 -7.27 0.23
CA THR A 11 -11.81 -7.67 1.29
C THR A 11 -11.77 -9.18 1.53
N VAL A 12 -12.91 -9.88 1.41
CA VAL A 12 -12.98 -11.33 1.62
C VAL A 12 -12.08 -12.12 0.67
N PRO A 13 -12.01 -11.83 -0.66
CA PRO A 13 -11.11 -12.52 -1.57
C PRO A 13 -9.63 -12.39 -1.16
N VAL A 14 -9.21 -11.23 -0.62
CA VAL A 14 -7.85 -11.02 -0.13
C VAL A 14 -7.55 -12.00 1.01
N PHE A 15 -8.49 -12.16 1.95
CA PHE A 15 -8.35 -13.07 3.06
C PHE A 15 -8.34 -14.54 2.60
N LEU A 16 -9.22 -14.90 1.67
CA LEU A 16 -9.27 -16.24 1.11
C LEU A 16 -7.97 -16.65 0.40
N LEU A 17 -7.34 -15.74 -0.34
CA LEU A 17 -6.05 -15.99 -0.98
C LEU A 17 -4.93 -16.26 0.02
N MET A 18 -4.93 -15.55 1.17
CA MET A 18 -3.99 -15.84 2.26
C MET A 18 -4.26 -17.23 2.87
N MET A 19 -5.53 -17.55 3.13
CA MET A 19 -5.92 -18.86 3.65
C MET A 19 -5.55 -19.98 2.68
N LEU A 20 -5.69 -19.78 1.38
CA LEU A 20 -5.22 -20.72 0.36
C LEU A 20 -3.70 -20.92 0.43
N GLY A 21 -2.92 -19.86 0.60
CA GLY A 21 -1.47 -19.97 0.79
C GLY A 21 -1.09 -20.80 2.02
N LEU A 22 -1.77 -20.57 3.15
CA LEU A 22 -1.61 -21.36 4.37
C LEU A 22 -2.02 -22.84 4.16
N PHE A 23 -3.13 -23.06 3.47
CA PHE A 23 -3.62 -24.39 3.14
C PHE A 23 -2.63 -25.15 2.24
N PHE A 24 -2.14 -24.52 1.18
CA PHE A 24 -1.16 -25.14 0.28
C PHE A 24 0.16 -25.45 0.98
N LYS A 25 0.57 -24.64 1.96
CA LYS A 25 1.70 -24.99 2.83
C LYS A 25 1.41 -26.24 3.65
N LYS A 26 0.21 -26.35 4.26
CA LYS A 26 -0.16 -27.53 5.07
C LYS A 26 -0.17 -28.83 4.30
N ILE A 27 -0.59 -28.81 3.04
CA ILE A 27 -0.60 -30.01 2.17
C ILE A 27 0.71 -30.24 1.43
N GLY A 28 1.75 -29.39 1.67
CA GLY A 28 3.08 -29.57 1.09
C GLY A 28 3.25 -29.08 -0.35
N TRP A 29 2.27 -28.35 -0.93
CA TRP A 29 2.40 -27.81 -2.29
C TRP A 29 3.24 -26.54 -2.33
N ILE A 30 3.22 -25.75 -1.27
CA ILE A 30 4.05 -24.54 -1.11
C ILE A 30 5.02 -24.77 0.05
N GLU A 31 6.26 -25.11 -0.27
CA GLU A 31 7.37 -25.19 0.67
C GLU A 31 7.93 -23.78 0.96
N GLU A 32 8.73 -23.64 2.04
CA GLU A 32 9.32 -22.36 2.42
C GLU A 32 10.21 -21.76 1.34
N ASP A 33 11.00 -22.59 0.65
CA ASP A 33 11.86 -22.16 -0.46
C ASP A 33 11.04 -21.68 -1.65
N PHE A 34 9.96 -22.40 -2.00
CA PHE A 34 9.04 -21.97 -3.06
C PHE A 34 8.34 -20.67 -2.71
N ALA A 35 7.85 -20.51 -1.48
CA ALA A 35 7.23 -19.26 -1.01
C ALA A 35 8.22 -18.07 -1.07
N ALA A 36 9.49 -18.31 -0.71
CA ALA A 36 10.54 -17.30 -0.82
C ALA A 36 10.84 -16.91 -2.27
N LYS A 37 10.94 -17.89 -3.18
CA LYS A 37 11.11 -17.65 -4.63
C LYS A 37 9.92 -16.93 -5.23
N MET A 38 8.70 -17.30 -4.87
CA MET A 38 7.47 -16.64 -5.30
C MET A 38 7.44 -15.18 -4.84
N ASN A 39 7.77 -14.93 -3.57
CA ASN A 39 7.85 -13.56 -3.04
C ASN A 39 8.92 -12.72 -3.77
N LYS A 40 10.11 -13.31 -4.06
CA LYS A 40 11.16 -12.64 -4.84
C LYS A 40 10.70 -12.35 -6.27
N PHE A 41 10.03 -13.29 -6.92
CA PHE A 41 9.48 -13.08 -8.26
C PHE A 41 8.48 -11.93 -8.28
N VAL A 42 7.53 -11.91 -7.32
CA VAL A 42 6.55 -10.82 -7.18
C VAL A 42 7.23 -9.47 -7.01
N PHE A 43 8.29 -9.41 -6.21
CA PHE A 43 9.05 -8.17 -5.97
C PHE A 43 9.77 -7.66 -7.22
N VAL A 44 10.33 -8.56 -8.03
CA VAL A 44 11.19 -8.18 -9.17
C VAL A 44 10.37 -7.93 -10.45
N VAL A 45 9.23 -8.62 -10.63
CA VAL A 45 8.46 -8.58 -11.89
C VAL A 45 7.05 -7.99 -11.69
N PRO A 46 6.08 -8.70 -11.08
CA PRO A 46 4.71 -8.18 -11.03
C PRO A 46 4.53 -6.84 -10.30
N LEU A 47 5.24 -6.60 -9.19
CA LEU A 47 5.10 -5.35 -8.44
C LEU A 47 5.62 -4.11 -9.21
N PRO A 48 6.81 -4.12 -9.83
CA PRO A 48 7.25 -3.03 -10.69
C PRO A 48 6.30 -2.79 -11.86
N VAL A 49 5.80 -3.87 -12.49
CA VAL A 49 4.84 -3.78 -13.59
C VAL A 49 3.49 -3.23 -13.12
N LEU A 50 3.03 -3.61 -11.93
CA LEU A 50 1.82 -3.06 -11.32
C LEU A 50 1.94 -1.55 -11.13
N VAL A 51 3.03 -1.09 -10.49
CA VAL A 51 3.23 0.35 -10.24
C VAL A 51 3.43 1.12 -11.56
N PHE A 52 4.14 0.53 -12.53
CA PHE A 52 4.23 1.08 -13.88
C PHE A 52 2.82 1.24 -14.50
N ASN A 53 2.01 0.19 -14.47
CA ASN A 53 0.66 0.19 -15.05
C ASN A 53 -0.24 1.25 -14.40
N ASP A 54 -0.20 1.35 -13.06
CA ASP A 54 -0.98 2.32 -12.29
C ASP A 54 -0.64 3.77 -12.66
N LEU A 55 0.62 4.05 -13.00
CA LEU A 55 1.10 5.39 -13.34
C LEU A 55 1.03 5.69 -14.85
N ALA A 56 1.30 4.69 -15.69
CA ALA A 56 1.31 4.85 -17.14
C ALA A 56 -0.09 5.02 -17.75
N SER A 57 -1.12 4.47 -17.08
CA SER A 57 -2.52 4.58 -17.50
C SER A 57 -3.14 5.96 -17.24
N VAL A 58 -2.44 6.84 -16.51
CA VAL A 58 -2.96 8.16 -16.14
C VAL A 58 -2.50 9.22 -17.14
N ASP A 59 -3.43 9.96 -17.75
CA ASP A 59 -3.08 11.22 -18.44
C ASP A 59 -2.94 12.35 -17.41
N ILE A 60 -1.72 12.48 -16.90
CA ILE A 60 -1.38 13.45 -15.84
C ILE A 60 -1.77 14.89 -16.23
N ARG A 61 -1.73 15.24 -17.51
CA ARG A 61 -1.94 16.63 -17.95
C ARG A 61 -3.41 17.00 -18.13
N SER A 62 -4.27 16.03 -18.45
CA SER A 62 -5.68 16.31 -18.76
C SER A 62 -6.56 16.55 -17.53
N VAL A 63 -6.21 15.94 -16.40
CA VAL A 63 -7.00 16.00 -15.15
C VAL A 63 -6.25 16.67 -14.01
N TRP A 64 -5.14 17.40 -14.28
CA TRP A 64 -4.24 17.92 -13.26
C TRP A 64 -4.91 18.93 -12.33
N ASP A 65 -5.05 18.58 -11.07
CA ASP A 65 -5.37 19.47 -9.96
C ASP A 65 -4.20 19.50 -8.98
N SER A 66 -3.41 20.57 -9.07
CA SER A 66 -2.23 20.77 -8.21
C SER A 66 -2.60 20.80 -6.72
N ARG A 67 -3.75 21.38 -6.36
CA ARG A 67 -4.20 21.49 -4.97
C ARG A 67 -4.47 20.12 -4.37
N PHE A 68 -5.18 19.27 -5.11
CA PHE A 68 -5.51 17.92 -4.67
C PHE A 68 -4.27 17.03 -4.59
N VAL A 69 -3.42 17.02 -5.63
CA VAL A 69 -2.18 16.25 -5.68
C VAL A 69 -1.21 16.64 -4.57
N LEU A 70 -1.01 17.97 -4.35
CA LEU A 70 -0.15 18.46 -3.28
C LEU A 70 -0.70 18.13 -1.89
N PHE A 71 -2.02 18.17 -1.71
CA PHE A 71 -2.64 17.74 -0.46
C PHE A 71 -2.38 16.25 -0.20
N CYS A 72 -2.61 15.37 -1.18
CA CYS A 72 -2.34 13.94 -1.07
C CYS A 72 -0.86 13.67 -0.75
N ALA A 73 0.05 14.37 -1.42
CA ALA A 73 1.49 14.25 -1.18
C ALA A 73 1.88 14.73 0.24
N ALA A 74 1.41 15.89 0.65
CA ALA A 74 1.70 16.49 1.97
C ALA A 74 1.19 15.59 3.10
N VAL A 75 -0.06 15.13 3.01
CA VAL A 75 -0.66 14.24 4.02
C VAL A 75 0.06 12.89 4.07
N THR A 76 0.50 12.37 2.92
CA THR A 76 1.33 11.16 2.86
C THR A 76 2.65 11.35 3.61
N VAL A 77 3.37 12.45 3.34
CA VAL A 77 4.64 12.76 4.02
C VAL A 77 4.43 12.96 5.52
N LEU A 78 3.36 13.66 5.92
CA LEU A 78 3.01 13.85 7.33
C LEU A 78 2.68 12.51 8.01
N SER A 79 1.94 11.62 7.35
CA SER A 79 1.64 10.27 7.86
C SER A 79 2.92 9.46 8.08
N ILE A 80 3.89 9.56 7.17
CA ILE A 80 5.20 8.94 7.32
C ILE A 80 5.95 9.53 8.51
N GLY A 81 5.95 10.85 8.66
CA GLY A 81 6.57 11.54 9.78
C GLY A 81 5.98 11.10 11.13
N ILE A 82 4.64 11.08 11.24
CA ILE A 82 3.92 10.62 12.43
C ILE A 82 4.25 9.15 12.74
N SER A 83 4.20 8.26 11.72
CA SER A 83 4.59 6.86 11.90
C SER A 83 6.03 6.72 12.38
N SER A 84 6.95 7.53 11.84
CA SER A 84 8.37 7.52 12.21
C SER A 84 8.57 7.94 13.67
N VAL A 85 7.90 8.99 14.11
CA VAL A 85 7.94 9.47 15.50
C VAL A 85 7.37 8.42 16.45
N ILE A 86 6.19 7.86 16.14
CA ILE A 86 5.56 6.83 16.97
C ILE A 86 6.42 5.56 17.01
N SER A 87 7.12 5.24 15.93
CA SER A 87 8.01 4.07 15.88
C SER A 87 9.15 4.12 16.91
N LEU A 88 9.48 5.29 17.44
CA LEU A 88 10.51 5.46 18.47
C LEU A 88 10.19 4.73 19.78
N ILE A 89 8.92 4.41 20.02
CA ILE A 89 8.46 3.60 21.16
C ILE A 89 9.12 2.20 21.13
N TRP A 90 9.41 1.67 19.96
CA TRP A 90 10.02 0.35 19.79
C TRP A 90 11.55 0.45 19.84
N LYS A 91 12.20 -0.44 20.59
CA LYS A 91 13.67 -0.53 20.64
C LYS A 91 14.23 -1.26 19.42
N ASP A 92 13.55 -2.28 18.95
CA ASP A 92 13.95 -3.11 17.82
C ASP A 92 13.83 -2.33 16.49
N LYS A 93 14.96 -2.19 15.80
CA LYS A 93 15.05 -1.48 14.51
C LYS A 93 14.20 -2.16 13.43
N ALA A 94 14.19 -3.49 13.38
CA ALA A 94 13.42 -4.23 12.38
C ALA A 94 11.91 -3.98 12.55
N ILE A 95 11.43 -3.90 13.79
CA ILE A 95 10.04 -3.53 14.10
C ILE A 95 9.75 -2.10 13.62
N LYS A 96 10.67 -1.14 13.82
CA LYS A 96 10.48 0.25 13.37
C LYS A 96 10.23 0.32 11.87
N GLY A 97 11.08 -0.31 11.06
CA GLY A 97 10.96 -0.28 9.60
C GLY A 97 9.63 -0.87 9.11
N GLU A 98 9.26 -2.04 9.61
CA GLU A 98 7.99 -2.68 9.27
C GLU A 98 6.78 -1.86 9.76
N PHE A 99 6.82 -1.33 10.99
CA PHE A 99 5.78 -0.51 11.58
C PHE A 99 5.51 0.76 10.76
N ILE A 100 6.58 1.52 10.45
CA ILE A 100 6.45 2.77 9.71
C ILE A 100 5.75 2.50 8.38
N GLN A 101 6.32 1.61 7.53
CA GLN A 101 5.74 1.39 6.21
C GLN A 101 4.33 0.80 6.24
N ALA A 102 4.04 -0.10 7.17
CA ALA A 102 2.72 -0.73 7.27
C ALA A 102 1.64 0.23 7.77
N SER A 103 2.01 1.24 8.57
CA SER A 103 1.06 2.21 9.13
C SER A 103 0.56 3.22 8.10
N TYR A 104 1.38 3.68 7.14
CA TYR A 104 0.95 4.73 6.21
C TYR A 104 0.51 4.23 4.84
N ARG A 105 1.01 3.09 4.35
CA ARG A 105 0.74 2.62 2.99
C ARG A 105 -0.67 2.08 2.83
N SER A 106 -1.32 2.49 1.77
CA SER A 106 -2.68 2.07 1.41
C SER A 106 -2.70 1.25 0.13
N SER A 107 -3.71 0.43 -0.02
CA SER A 107 -4.10 -0.19 -1.28
C SER A 107 -4.89 0.82 -2.14
N ALA A 108 -4.29 2.01 -2.38
CA ALA A 108 -4.97 3.15 -2.97
C ALA A 108 -5.44 2.89 -4.41
N ALA A 109 -4.63 2.22 -5.24
CA ALA A 109 -4.99 1.93 -6.62
C ALA A 109 -6.14 0.91 -6.70
N LEU A 110 -6.02 -0.24 -6.04
CA LEU A 110 -7.04 -1.30 -6.14
C LEU A 110 -8.33 -0.95 -5.41
N LEU A 111 -8.24 -0.64 -4.10
CA LEU A 111 -9.41 -0.33 -3.29
C LEU A 111 -9.95 1.07 -3.58
N GLY A 112 -9.06 2.02 -3.89
CA GLY A 112 -9.44 3.40 -4.16
C GLY A 112 -10.34 3.53 -5.37
N ILE A 113 -9.88 3.05 -6.51
CA ILE A 113 -10.66 3.09 -7.76
C ILE A 113 -12.00 2.38 -7.57
N ALA A 114 -11.97 1.16 -7.00
CA ALA A 114 -13.18 0.36 -6.83
C ALA A 114 -14.22 1.04 -5.91
N ILE A 115 -13.81 1.63 -4.79
CA ILE A 115 -14.73 2.31 -3.86
C ILE A 115 -15.27 3.60 -4.46
N ILE A 116 -14.42 4.42 -5.09
CA ILE A 116 -14.85 5.67 -5.72
C ILE A 116 -15.85 5.36 -6.84
N GLN A 117 -15.56 4.37 -7.69
CA GLN A 117 -16.43 3.95 -8.78
C GLN A 117 -17.76 3.38 -8.28
N ASN A 118 -17.75 2.65 -7.15
CA ASN A 118 -18.98 2.15 -6.54
C ASN A 118 -19.87 3.27 -5.99
N VAL A 119 -19.29 4.32 -5.43
CA VAL A 119 -20.03 5.42 -4.82
C VAL A 119 -20.54 6.42 -5.87
N TYR A 120 -19.74 6.72 -6.90
CA TYR A 120 -20.02 7.79 -7.87
C TYR A 120 -20.25 7.30 -9.31
N GLY A 121 -20.11 6.01 -9.60
CA GLY A 121 -20.20 5.45 -10.96
C GLY A 121 -18.98 5.71 -11.83
N THR A 122 -18.10 6.62 -11.40
CA THR A 122 -16.85 7.02 -12.08
C THR A 122 -15.74 7.16 -11.07
N ALA A 123 -14.49 7.17 -11.53
CA ALA A 123 -13.31 7.33 -10.67
C ALA A 123 -12.31 8.33 -11.29
N HIS A 124 -12.80 9.52 -11.66
CA HIS A 124 -11.98 10.52 -12.36
C HIS A 124 -10.85 11.10 -11.50
N ILE A 125 -11.06 11.19 -10.18
CA ILE A 125 -10.06 11.76 -9.26
C ILE A 125 -9.03 10.72 -8.77
N ALA A 126 -9.34 9.42 -8.90
CA ALA A 126 -8.46 8.35 -8.41
C ALA A 126 -7.04 8.40 -9.00
N PRO A 127 -6.84 8.70 -10.30
CA PRO A 127 -5.50 8.87 -10.86
C PRO A 127 -4.66 9.93 -10.16
N LEU A 128 -5.26 11.07 -9.79
CA LEU A 128 -4.56 12.16 -9.10
C LEU A 128 -4.14 11.76 -7.67
N MET A 129 -5.00 11.01 -6.98
CA MET A 129 -4.67 10.42 -5.68
C MET A 129 -3.48 9.46 -5.80
N ILE A 130 -3.46 8.63 -6.84
CA ILE A 130 -2.37 7.67 -7.11
C ILE A 130 -1.06 8.42 -7.32
N ILE A 131 -1.05 9.45 -8.19
CA ILE A 131 0.14 10.26 -8.45
C ILE A 131 0.64 10.96 -7.19
N GLY A 132 -0.26 11.52 -6.40
CA GLY A 132 0.08 12.23 -5.16
C GLY A 132 0.60 11.34 -4.04
N SER A 133 0.28 10.04 -4.04
CA SER A 133 0.59 9.15 -2.92
C SER A 133 1.50 7.97 -3.28
N VAL A 134 1.22 7.23 -4.35
CA VAL A 134 1.86 5.93 -4.61
C VAL A 134 3.38 6.02 -4.86
N PRO A 135 3.90 7.01 -5.61
CA PRO A 135 5.35 7.19 -5.74
C PRO A 135 6.02 7.41 -4.39
N ILE A 136 5.43 8.30 -3.55
CA ILE A 136 5.95 8.61 -2.22
C ILE A 136 5.89 7.37 -1.33
N TYR A 137 4.79 6.59 -1.35
CA TYR A 137 4.65 5.34 -0.60
C TYR A 137 5.81 4.38 -0.88
N ASN A 138 6.12 4.16 -2.16
CA ASN A 138 7.12 3.17 -2.55
C ASN A 138 8.55 3.66 -2.30
N ILE A 139 8.86 4.91 -2.65
CA ILE A 139 10.19 5.51 -2.42
C ILE A 139 10.51 5.48 -0.92
N MET A 140 9.59 5.98 -0.10
CA MET A 140 9.78 6.04 1.35
C MET A 140 9.82 4.66 2.01
N ALA A 141 9.07 3.68 1.49
CA ALA A 141 9.18 2.31 1.98
C ALA A 141 10.58 1.71 1.74
N VAL A 142 11.17 1.94 0.54
CA VAL A 142 12.54 1.51 0.26
C VAL A 142 13.54 2.18 1.20
N ILE A 143 13.40 3.50 1.42
CA ILE A 143 14.26 4.26 2.32
C ILE A 143 14.14 3.73 3.75
N VAL A 144 12.92 3.64 4.28
CA VAL A 144 12.64 3.20 5.65
C VAL A 144 13.14 1.77 5.89
N LEU A 145 12.83 0.84 5.01
CA LEU A 145 13.28 -0.55 5.15
C LEU A 145 14.81 -0.69 5.02
N SER A 146 15.46 0.16 4.23
CA SER A 146 16.92 0.18 4.13
C SER A 146 17.58 0.73 5.40
N LEU A 147 17.02 1.82 5.96
CA LEU A 147 17.57 2.47 7.17
C LEU A 147 17.37 1.63 8.43
N PHE A 148 16.26 0.91 8.51
CA PHE A 148 15.91 0.06 9.65
C PHE A 148 16.09 -1.44 9.35
N GLY A 149 16.92 -1.78 8.35
CA GLY A 149 17.27 -3.15 8.01
C GLY A 149 17.95 -3.90 9.15
N PRO A 150 17.93 -5.24 9.15
CA PRO A 150 18.64 -6.06 10.12
C PRO A 150 20.15 -5.86 9.93
N GLY A 151 20.83 -5.47 11.00
CA GLY A 151 22.28 -5.26 11.08
C GLY A 151 22.66 -4.06 11.93
N GLU A 152 23.87 -4.09 12.50
CA GLU A 152 24.43 -2.98 13.28
C GLU A 152 25.10 -1.95 12.34
N SER A 153 24.38 -1.39 11.40
CA SER A 153 24.94 -0.31 10.61
C SER A 153 24.79 1.01 11.35
N LYS A 154 25.94 1.63 11.68
CA LYS A 154 25.98 3.05 12.07
C LYS A 154 25.55 3.86 10.84
N LEU A 155 24.82 4.95 11.07
CA LEU A 155 24.53 5.94 10.03
C LEU A 155 25.83 6.65 9.64
N ASP A 156 26.57 6.04 8.73
CA ASP A 156 27.77 6.63 8.14
C ASP A 156 27.55 6.96 6.65
N LYS A 157 28.52 7.64 6.07
CA LYS A 157 28.47 8.09 4.67
C LYS A 157 28.40 6.89 3.70
N GLU A 158 29.06 5.78 4.03
CA GLU A 158 29.07 4.58 3.19
C GLU A 158 27.68 3.91 3.17
N MET A 159 27.01 3.86 4.30
CA MET A 159 25.62 3.38 4.40
C MET A 159 24.67 4.26 3.59
N LEU A 160 24.79 5.59 3.65
CA LEU A 160 23.96 6.50 2.87
C LEU A 160 24.18 6.30 1.37
N VAL A 161 25.42 6.15 0.92
CA VAL A 161 25.74 5.89 -0.49
C VAL A 161 25.22 4.52 -0.95
N SER A 162 25.41 3.48 -0.13
CA SER A 162 24.92 2.13 -0.46
C SER A 162 23.39 2.07 -0.51
N THR A 163 22.73 2.75 0.44
CA THR A 163 21.25 2.91 0.43
C THR A 163 20.80 3.65 -0.82
N GLY A 164 21.44 4.76 -1.18
CA GLY A 164 21.15 5.51 -2.40
C GLY A 164 21.29 4.65 -3.68
N LYS A 165 22.38 3.89 -3.79
CA LYS A 165 22.56 2.92 -4.89
C LYS A 165 21.50 1.82 -4.88
N GLY A 166 21.11 1.34 -3.71
CA GLY A 166 20.05 0.35 -3.54
C GLY A 166 18.69 0.88 -4.01
N ILE A 167 18.37 2.14 -3.68
CA ILE A 167 17.15 2.82 -4.13
C ILE A 167 17.11 2.90 -5.67
N LEU A 168 18.18 3.40 -6.29
CA LEU A 168 18.26 3.55 -7.75
C LEU A 168 18.18 2.23 -8.51
N LYS A 169 18.61 1.12 -7.91
CA LYS A 169 18.54 -0.23 -8.49
C LYS A 169 17.27 -0.99 -8.11
N ASN A 170 16.41 -0.41 -7.27
CA ASN A 170 15.20 -1.08 -6.83
C ASN A 170 14.21 -1.23 -7.98
N PRO A 171 13.72 -2.45 -8.28
CA PRO A 171 12.82 -2.69 -9.42
C PRO A 171 11.54 -1.85 -9.34
N ILE A 172 11.01 -1.61 -8.14
CA ILE A 172 9.78 -0.81 -7.95
C ILE A 172 10.05 0.65 -8.27
N ILE A 173 11.21 1.20 -7.89
CA ILE A 173 11.60 2.58 -8.22
C ILE A 173 11.77 2.74 -9.75
N LEU A 174 12.36 1.74 -10.40
CA LEU A 174 12.45 1.73 -11.87
C LEU A 174 11.05 1.66 -12.53
N GLY A 175 10.13 0.87 -11.98
CA GLY A 175 8.73 0.83 -12.41
C GLY A 175 8.02 2.17 -12.27
N ILE A 176 8.22 2.89 -11.15
CA ILE A 176 7.70 4.25 -10.93
C ILE A 176 8.25 5.21 -11.98
N ALA A 177 9.56 5.24 -12.15
CA ALA A 177 10.21 6.16 -13.09
C ALA A 177 9.74 5.91 -14.52
N ALA A 178 9.65 4.64 -14.94
CA ALA A 178 9.15 4.26 -16.25
C ALA A 178 7.68 4.64 -16.43
N GLY A 179 6.81 4.41 -15.44
CA GLY A 179 5.39 4.74 -15.50
C GLY A 179 5.12 6.25 -15.59
N ILE A 180 5.82 7.05 -14.78
CA ILE A 180 5.73 8.52 -14.84
C ILE A 180 6.22 9.01 -16.20
N LEU A 181 7.37 8.52 -16.68
CA LEU A 181 7.91 8.93 -17.98
C LEU A 181 6.95 8.57 -19.13
N TRP A 182 6.37 7.37 -19.10
CA TRP A 182 5.39 6.92 -20.09
C TRP A 182 4.17 7.85 -20.15
N SER A 183 3.60 8.15 -18.98
CA SER A 183 2.46 9.07 -18.85
C SER A 183 2.78 10.48 -19.34
N LEU A 184 3.95 11.03 -18.99
CA LEU A 184 4.38 12.37 -19.42
C LEU A 184 4.61 12.46 -20.93
N LEU A 185 5.13 11.39 -21.54
CA LEU A 185 5.37 11.32 -22.99
C LEU A 185 4.09 11.03 -23.79
N ARG A 186 2.98 10.67 -23.12
CA ARG A 186 1.70 10.31 -23.76
C ARG A 186 1.85 9.24 -24.84
N ILE A 187 2.73 8.28 -24.62
CA ILE A 187 2.95 7.19 -25.57
C ILE A 187 1.71 6.29 -25.56
N PRO A 188 0.97 6.13 -26.67
CA PRO A 188 -0.16 5.22 -26.69
C PRO A 188 0.33 3.79 -26.50
N MET A 189 -0.31 3.06 -25.59
CA MET A 189 0.04 1.66 -25.37
C MET A 189 -0.72 0.79 -26.37
N PRO A 190 -0.04 0.02 -27.23
CA PRO A 190 -0.72 -0.90 -28.13
C PRO A 190 -1.58 -1.90 -27.35
N PRO A 191 -2.79 -2.28 -27.83
CA PRO A 191 -3.72 -3.14 -27.07
C PRO A 191 -3.12 -4.47 -26.64
N VAL A 192 -2.22 -5.05 -27.43
CA VAL A 192 -1.52 -6.29 -27.06
C VAL A 192 -0.59 -6.06 -25.87
N MET A 193 0.16 -4.96 -25.86
CA MET A 193 1.06 -4.59 -24.78
C MET A 193 0.28 -4.26 -23.51
N GLU A 194 -0.80 -3.49 -23.61
CA GLU A 194 -1.68 -3.15 -22.49
C GLU A 194 -2.25 -4.40 -21.81
N LYS A 195 -2.81 -5.35 -22.57
CA LYS A 195 -3.28 -6.64 -22.06
C LYS A 195 -2.18 -7.44 -21.37
N THR A 196 -0.97 -7.46 -21.94
CA THR A 196 0.17 -8.18 -21.37
C THR A 196 0.62 -7.55 -20.05
N VAL A 197 0.81 -6.22 -20.04
CA VAL A 197 1.19 -5.46 -18.84
C VAL A 197 0.16 -5.64 -17.73
N THR A 198 -1.13 -5.49 -18.05
CA THR A 198 -2.22 -5.68 -17.08
C THR A 198 -2.26 -7.11 -16.54
N SER A 199 -2.05 -8.12 -17.39
CA SER A 199 -2.00 -9.53 -16.96
C SER A 199 -0.85 -9.81 -16.00
N VAL A 200 0.34 -9.28 -16.29
CA VAL A 200 1.51 -9.41 -15.39
C VAL A 200 1.28 -8.64 -14.08
N ALA A 201 0.77 -7.42 -14.15
CA ALA A 201 0.43 -6.60 -12.98
C ALA A 201 -0.58 -7.31 -12.07
N ALA A 202 -1.59 -7.94 -12.64
CA ALA A 202 -2.64 -8.66 -11.91
C ALA A 202 -2.11 -9.82 -11.07
N MET A 203 -0.96 -10.40 -11.40
CA MET A 203 -0.33 -11.47 -10.60
C MET A 203 0.25 -10.97 -9.26
N ALA A 204 0.55 -9.68 -9.13
CA ALA A 204 1.24 -9.13 -7.97
C ALA A 204 0.51 -9.40 -6.64
N THR A 205 -0.76 -9.07 -6.57
CA THR A 205 -1.56 -9.21 -5.35
C THR A 205 -1.88 -10.67 -5.01
N PRO A 206 -2.41 -11.52 -5.91
CA PRO A 206 -2.72 -12.91 -5.59
C PRO A 206 -1.48 -13.72 -5.16
N MET A 207 -0.39 -13.60 -5.91
CA MET A 207 0.84 -14.33 -5.59
C MET A 207 1.47 -13.81 -4.28
N GLY A 208 1.46 -12.49 -4.06
CA GLY A 208 1.96 -11.89 -2.82
C GLY A 208 1.16 -12.35 -1.59
N LEU A 209 -0.18 -12.45 -1.71
CA LEU A 209 -1.07 -12.92 -0.64
C LEU A 209 -0.86 -14.42 -0.35
N MET A 210 -0.73 -15.24 -1.37
CA MET A 210 -0.44 -16.67 -1.19
C MET A 210 0.94 -16.88 -0.55
N ALA A 211 1.98 -16.15 -0.99
CA ALA A 211 3.30 -16.19 -0.37
C ALA A 211 3.26 -15.74 1.09
N MET A 212 2.50 -14.67 1.39
CA MET A 212 2.30 -14.18 2.75
C MET A 212 1.60 -15.21 3.62
N GLY A 213 0.51 -15.83 3.13
CA GLY A 213 -0.22 -16.88 3.85
C GLY A 213 0.65 -18.11 4.12
N ALA A 214 1.43 -18.54 3.12
CA ALA A 214 2.33 -19.69 3.27
C ALA A 214 3.47 -19.45 4.27
N THR A 215 3.91 -18.21 4.45
CA THR A 215 4.98 -17.84 5.40
C THR A 215 4.46 -17.30 6.72
N PHE A 216 3.13 -17.21 6.91
CA PHE A 216 2.52 -16.66 8.12
C PHE A 216 2.73 -17.58 9.33
N ASP A 217 3.31 -17.03 10.38
CA ASP A 217 3.53 -17.71 11.66
C ASP A 217 2.64 -17.06 12.74
N ILE A 218 1.57 -17.77 13.10
CA ILE A 218 0.58 -17.31 14.07
C ILE A 218 1.24 -17.03 15.44
N LYS A 219 2.16 -17.87 15.90
CA LYS A 219 2.81 -17.71 17.23
C LYS A 219 3.67 -16.44 17.25
N LYS A 220 4.45 -16.22 16.20
CA LYS A 220 5.26 -15.01 16.08
C LYS A 220 4.40 -13.75 15.88
N ALA A 221 3.27 -13.84 15.18
CA ALA A 221 2.32 -12.75 15.02
C ALA A 221 1.76 -12.28 16.37
N PHE A 222 1.42 -13.20 17.27
CA PHE A 222 0.99 -12.85 18.63
C PHE A 222 2.06 -12.11 19.43
N SER A 223 3.34 -12.39 19.23
CA SER A 223 4.42 -11.66 19.92
C SER A 223 4.53 -10.19 19.46
N LYS A 224 4.05 -9.86 18.27
CA LYS A 224 4.07 -8.51 17.67
C LYS A 224 2.67 -7.88 17.60
N VAL A 225 1.71 -8.37 18.37
CA VAL A 225 0.31 -7.91 18.32
C VAL A 225 0.15 -6.43 18.68
N ARG A 226 0.89 -5.93 19.69
CA ARG A 226 0.81 -4.53 20.12
C ARG A 226 1.21 -3.55 19.00
N PRO A 227 2.39 -3.67 18.37
CA PRO A 227 2.73 -2.81 17.23
C PRO A 227 1.78 -3.02 16.04
N ALA A 228 1.28 -4.24 15.81
CA ALA A 228 0.34 -4.50 14.72
C ALA A 228 -1.01 -3.81 14.94
N LEU A 229 -1.57 -3.87 16.14
CA LEU A 229 -2.82 -3.18 16.48
C LEU A 229 -2.67 -1.66 16.40
N LEU A 230 -1.55 -1.12 16.90
CA LEU A 230 -1.30 0.32 16.81
C LEU A 230 -1.17 0.79 15.35
N ALA A 231 -0.44 0.05 14.52
CA ALA A 231 -0.31 0.37 13.09
C ALA A 231 -1.67 0.29 12.39
N ALA A 232 -2.47 -0.75 12.67
CA ALA A 232 -3.80 -0.91 12.10
C ALA A 232 -4.75 0.22 12.56
N PHE A 233 -4.72 0.59 13.84
CA PHE A 233 -5.51 1.71 14.36
C PHE A 233 -5.12 3.03 13.69
N MET A 234 -3.83 3.33 13.63
CA MET A 234 -3.34 4.53 12.94
C MET A 234 -3.83 4.57 11.50
N LYS A 235 -3.72 3.43 10.79
CA LYS A 235 -4.10 3.29 9.40
C LYS A 235 -5.59 3.47 9.15
N LEU A 236 -6.44 2.81 9.91
CA LEU A 236 -7.88 2.77 9.64
C LEU A 236 -8.65 3.95 10.25
N ILE A 237 -8.13 4.51 11.35
CA ILE A 237 -8.82 5.52 12.16
C ILE A 237 -7.96 6.77 12.35
N GLY A 238 -6.74 6.62 12.83
CA GLY A 238 -5.90 7.73 13.27
C GLY A 238 -5.69 8.79 12.19
N TYR A 239 -5.24 8.39 11.00
CA TYR A 239 -5.02 9.35 9.90
C TYR A 239 -6.31 9.94 9.36
N CYS A 240 -7.40 9.19 9.36
CA CYS A 240 -8.71 9.71 8.96
C CYS A 240 -9.18 10.81 9.93
N VAL A 241 -9.06 10.59 11.25
CA VAL A 241 -9.41 11.59 12.27
C VAL A 241 -8.56 12.86 12.13
N LEU A 242 -7.27 12.71 11.82
CA LEU A 242 -6.35 13.86 11.71
C LEU A 242 -6.57 14.65 10.41
N PHE A 243 -6.70 13.99 9.28
CA PHE A 243 -6.59 14.63 7.98
C PHE A 243 -7.91 14.83 7.24
N LEU A 244 -8.99 14.07 7.54
CA LEU A 244 -10.30 14.35 6.92
C LEU A 244 -10.88 15.71 7.34
N PRO A 245 -10.83 16.15 8.63
CA PRO A 245 -11.27 17.50 8.98
C PRO A 245 -10.46 18.60 8.27
N LEU A 246 -9.15 18.37 8.07
CA LEU A 246 -8.31 19.29 7.31
C LEU A 246 -8.73 19.34 5.84
N ALA A 247 -8.98 18.18 5.23
CA ALA A 247 -9.48 18.09 3.85
C ALA A 247 -10.81 18.84 3.69
N VAL A 248 -11.75 18.65 4.62
CA VAL A 248 -13.02 19.36 4.64
C VAL A 248 -12.84 20.88 4.78
N LYS A 249 -11.94 21.35 5.65
CA LYS A 249 -11.61 22.78 5.80
C LYS A 249 -10.99 23.37 4.54
N MET A 250 -10.19 22.61 3.82
CA MET A 250 -9.63 23.00 2.53
C MET A 250 -10.64 22.97 1.38
N GLY A 251 -11.87 22.54 1.62
CA GLY A 251 -12.97 22.56 0.64
C GLY A 251 -13.07 21.32 -0.22
N PHE A 252 -12.31 20.26 0.03
CA PHE A 252 -12.49 18.98 -0.69
C PHE A 252 -13.84 18.35 -0.31
N ARG A 253 -14.57 17.89 -1.33
CA ARG A 253 -15.93 17.32 -1.20
C ARG A 253 -16.11 16.15 -2.16
N LYS A 254 -17.20 15.42 -1.99
CA LYS A 254 -17.65 14.37 -2.92
C LYS A 254 -16.51 13.40 -3.26
N GLU A 255 -16.25 13.18 -4.54
CA GLU A 255 -15.27 12.22 -5.05
C GLU A 255 -13.86 12.45 -4.50
N GLU A 256 -13.42 13.73 -4.39
CA GLU A 256 -12.11 14.09 -3.81
C GLU A 256 -11.99 13.62 -2.35
N LEU A 257 -13.05 13.86 -1.56
CA LEU A 257 -13.03 13.51 -0.13
C LEU A 257 -13.05 11.98 0.07
N VAL A 258 -13.77 11.25 -0.80
CA VAL A 258 -13.74 9.78 -0.77
C VAL A 258 -12.38 9.25 -1.20
N ALA A 259 -11.75 9.85 -2.20
CA ALA A 259 -10.38 9.48 -2.60
C ALA A 259 -9.38 9.70 -1.45
N ILE A 260 -9.45 10.84 -0.75
CA ILE A 260 -8.64 11.11 0.45
C ILE A 260 -8.94 10.09 1.55
N LEU A 261 -10.21 9.79 1.82
CA LEU A 261 -10.60 8.78 2.81
C LEU A 261 -9.96 7.42 2.50
N VAL A 262 -10.04 6.96 1.25
CA VAL A 262 -9.48 5.66 0.86
C VAL A 262 -7.96 5.66 0.93
N MET A 263 -7.33 6.75 0.51
CA MET A 263 -5.88 6.93 0.65
C MET A 263 -5.42 6.82 2.10
N LEU A 264 -6.18 7.37 3.04
CA LEU A 264 -5.85 7.38 4.47
C LEU A 264 -6.26 6.09 5.17
N GLY A 265 -7.49 5.60 4.94
CA GLY A 265 -8.19 4.61 5.78
C GLY A 265 -8.41 3.25 5.13
N SER A 266 -7.92 2.98 3.91
CA SER A 266 -8.03 1.65 3.32
C SER A 266 -6.99 0.67 3.88
N ALA A 267 -7.18 -0.63 3.63
CA ALA A 267 -6.26 -1.67 4.06
C ALA A 267 -4.82 -1.42 3.61
N THR A 268 -3.87 -1.84 4.42
CA THR A 268 -2.44 -1.82 4.08
C THR A 268 -2.18 -2.73 2.89
N THR A 269 -1.43 -2.23 1.91
CA THR A 269 -1.13 -2.97 0.68
C THR A 269 -0.23 -4.18 0.92
N VAL A 270 -0.48 -5.27 0.19
CA VAL A 270 0.32 -6.51 0.20
C VAL A 270 1.78 -6.26 -0.17
N SER A 271 2.05 -5.26 -1.01
CA SER A 271 3.42 -4.88 -1.39
C SER A 271 4.29 -4.52 -0.19
N CYS A 272 3.71 -4.10 0.95
CA CYS A 272 4.45 -3.89 2.21
C CYS A 272 5.14 -5.16 2.67
N PHE A 273 4.41 -6.29 2.67
CA PHE A 273 4.98 -7.59 3.05
C PHE A 273 6.04 -8.04 2.06
N VAL A 274 5.73 -7.98 0.76
CA VAL A 274 6.67 -8.40 -0.30
C VAL A 274 7.98 -7.62 -0.22
N MET A 275 7.91 -6.30 -0.02
CA MET A 275 9.09 -5.45 0.13
C MET A 275 9.87 -5.77 1.41
N ALA A 276 9.19 -5.89 2.56
CA ALA A 276 9.84 -6.23 3.83
C ALA A 276 10.65 -7.53 3.71
N LYS A 277 10.05 -8.59 3.18
CA LYS A 277 10.72 -9.90 2.99
C LYS A 277 11.93 -9.79 2.07
N ASN A 278 11.81 -9.10 0.93
CA ASN A 278 12.91 -8.96 -0.02
C ASN A 278 14.03 -8.03 0.47
N MET A 279 13.72 -7.14 1.42
CA MET A 279 14.69 -6.25 2.07
C MET A 279 15.20 -6.82 3.41
N LYS A 280 15.12 -8.15 3.58
CA LYS A 280 15.65 -8.94 4.70
C LYS A 280 14.99 -8.67 6.06
N HIS A 281 13.78 -8.09 6.08
CA HIS A 281 12.95 -8.04 7.28
C HIS A 281 12.19 -9.35 7.48
N GLU A 282 11.73 -9.60 8.70
CA GLU A 282 10.95 -10.81 8.99
C GLU A 282 9.59 -10.83 8.28
N GLY A 283 8.99 -9.67 8.04
CA GLY A 283 7.68 -9.52 7.41
C GLY A 283 6.51 -9.94 8.29
N ILE A 284 6.76 -10.31 9.56
CA ILE A 284 5.73 -10.81 10.48
C ILE A 284 4.81 -9.69 10.92
N LEU A 285 5.37 -8.56 11.32
CA LEU A 285 4.58 -7.39 11.69
C LEU A 285 3.78 -6.89 10.49
N THR A 286 4.42 -6.78 9.34
CA THR A 286 3.77 -6.30 8.12
C THR A 286 2.62 -7.21 7.69
N SER A 287 2.81 -8.55 7.71
CA SER A 287 1.73 -9.50 7.38
C SER A 287 0.56 -9.41 8.37
N SER A 288 0.85 -9.24 9.66
CA SER A 288 -0.17 -9.07 10.70
C SER A 288 -0.98 -7.77 10.48
N VAL A 289 -0.31 -6.67 10.12
CA VAL A 289 -0.99 -5.40 9.83
C VAL A 289 -1.83 -5.50 8.56
N VAL A 290 -1.31 -6.11 7.47
CA VAL A 290 -2.10 -6.35 6.25
C VAL A 290 -3.36 -7.13 6.57
N MET A 291 -3.26 -8.20 7.37
CA MET A 291 -4.38 -9.05 7.76
C MET A 291 -5.43 -8.29 8.58
N LEU A 292 -4.99 -7.59 9.63
CA LEU A 292 -5.87 -6.80 10.49
C LEU A 292 -6.56 -5.67 9.72
N THR A 293 -5.78 -4.91 8.94
CA THR A 293 -6.34 -3.79 8.18
C THR A 293 -7.27 -4.26 7.07
N THR A 294 -7.01 -5.39 6.43
CA THR A 294 -7.92 -5.97 5.44
C THR A 294 -9.24 -6.38 6.08
N LEU A 295 -9.17 -7.07 7.24
CA LEU A 295 -10.38 -7.51 7.95
C LEU A 295 -11.24 -6.32 8.43
N PHE A 296 -10.60 -5.32 9.02
CA PHE A 296 -11.33 -4.20 9.63
C PHE A 296 -11.62 -3.04 8.68
N SER A 297 -10.97 -2.95 7.51
CA SER A 297 -11.17 -1.86 6.57
C SER A 297 -12.60 -1.81 6.01
N ALA A 298 -13.26 -2.96 5.83
CA ALA A 298 -14.65 -3.01 5.38
C ALA A 298 -15.58 -2.25 6.35
N PHE A 299 -15.38 -2.44 7.65
CA PHE A 299 -16.17 -1.79 8.68
C PHE A 299 -15.78 -0.32 8.85
N SER A 300 -14.47 -0.03 8.93
CA SER A 300 -13.99 1.34 9.13
C SER A 300 -14.33 2.26 7.95
N LEU A 301 -14.14 1.81 6.71
CA LEU A 301 -14.48 2.59 5.52
C LEU A 301 -16.00 2.82 5.42
N THR A 302 -16.81 1.79 5.68
CA THR A 302 -18.26 1.95 5.72
C THR A 302 -18.68 2.94 6.80
N GLY A 303 -18.09 2.88 7.98
CA GLY A 303 -18.33 3.84 9.06
C GLY A 303 -17.96 5.28 8.68
N TRP A 304 -16.79 5.47 8.07
CA TRP A 304 -16.35 6.79 7.59
C TRP A 304 -17.24 7.34 6.48
N LEU A 305 -17.61 6.52 5.50
CA LEU A 305 -18.55 6.93 4.44
C LEU A 305 -19.90 7.33 5.02
N TYR A 306 -20.41 6.58 6.00
CA TYR A 306 -21.64 6.91 6.70
C TYR A 306 -21.54 8.26 7.44
N ILE A 307 -20.47 8.50 8.17
CA ILE A 307 -20.22 9.77 8.88
C ILE A 307 -20.18 10.93 7.88
N LEU A 308 -19.38 10.83 6.82
CA LEU A 308 -19.22 11.90 5.82
C LEU A 308 -20.55 12.18 5.08
N LYS A 309 -21.35 11.14 4.79
CA LYS A 309 -22.67 11.27 4.18
C LYS A 309 -23.63 12.01 5.09
N ASN A 310 -23.69 11.65 6.39
CA ASN A 310 -24.55 12.33 7.36
C ASN A 310 -24.16 13.79 7.61
N MET A 311 -22.89 14.13 7.40
CA MET A 311 -22.40 15.51 7.47
C MET A 311 -22.67 16.32 6.17
N GLY A 312 -23.30 15.73 5.16
CA GLY A 312 -23.58 16.37 3.87
C GLY A 312 -22.30 16.67 3.04
N MET A 313 -21.25 15.89 3.23
CA MET A 313 -19.94 16.10 2.57
C MET A 313 -19.77 15.25 1.30
N LEU A 314 -20.65 14.25 1.10
CA LEU A 314 -20.68 13.34 -0.06
C LEU A 314 -21.83 13.65 -0.99
#